data_bf03486b4493a7ac6a7c9a901b081f99
#
_entry.id   bf03486b4493a7ac6a7c9a901b081f99
#
_cell.length_a   1.000
_cell.length_b   1.000
_cell.length_c   1.000
_cell.angle_alpha   90.00
_cell.angle_beta   90.00
_cell.angle_gamma   90.00
#
_symmetry.space_group_name_H-M   'P 1'
#
loop_
_entity.id
_entity.type
_entity.pdbx_description
1 polymer ?
#
loop_
_entity_poly.entity_id
_entity_poly.type
_entity_poly.pdbx_seq_one_letter_code
_entity_poly.pdbx_strand_id
1 'polypeptide(L)'
;MKQYALLFLGLLLAGCFPSRMAVEASLSLVESQVMAMQEERDPVLAEQAIPANLKMLEGLLKQDPENTWILVNLAEGFCGYAFSFLEDTEPQRASSLYARGRDYAMRATIIRTGRKKWQDLSLKEWSRAL
;
A
#
# COMPACT_ATOMS: atom_id res chain seq x y z
N MET A 1 -1.25 -46.92 -13.74
CA MET A 1 -2.41 -46.00 -13.67
C MET A 1 -2.64 -45.40 -12.26
N LYS A 2 -2.59 -46.18 -11.18
CA LYS A 2 -2.76 -45.64 -9.80
C LYS A 2 -1.69 -44.62 -9.34
N GLN A 3 -0.43 -44.77 -9.81
CA GLN A 3 0.67 -43.85 -9.48
C GLN A 3 0.49 -42.44 -10.08
N TYR A 4 -0.01 -42.35 -11.31
CA TYR A 4 -0.29 -41.08 -11.97
C TYR A 4 -1.49 -40.35 -11.36
N ALA A 5 -2.47 -41.10 -10.85
CA ALA A 5 -3.64 -40.50 -10.15
C ALA A 5 -3.22 -39.87 -8.82
N LEU A 6 -2.29 -40.45 -8.07
CA LEU A 6 -1.74 -39.90 -6.85
C LEU A 6 -0.88 -38.64 -7.09
N LEU A 7 -0.10 -38.62 -8.19
CA LEU A 7 0.66 -37.44 -8.61
C LEU A 7 -0.26 -36.30 -9.04
N PHE A 8 -1.34 -36.60 -9.76
CA PHE A 8 -2.33 -35.60 -10.18
C PHE A 8 -3.13 -35.03 -9.01
N LEU A 9 -3.48 -35.86 -8.03
CA LEU A 9 -4.15 -35.44 -6.79
C LEU A 9 -3.23 -34.57 -5.93
N GLY A 10 -1.95 -34.87 -5.86
CA GLY A 10 -0.95 -34.04 -5.18
C GLY A 10 -0.78 -32.65 -5.81
N LEU A 11 -0.85 -32.55 -7.14
CA LEU A 11 -0.78 -31.26 -7.86
C LEU A 11 -2.03 -30.38 -7.62
N LEU A 12 -3.20 -30.99 -7.43
CA LEU A 12 -4.44 -30.25 -7.17
C LEU A 12 -4.52 -29.70 -5.74
N LEU A 13 -3.79 -30.27 -4.78
CA LEU A 13 -3.71 -29.78 -3.40
C LEU A 13 -2.71 -28.64 -3.21
N ALA A 14 -1.81 -28.41 -4.17
CA ALA A 14 -0.84 -27.30 -4.14
C ALA A 14 -1.46 -25.92 -4.49
N GLY A 15 -2.75 -25.87 -4.84
CA GLY A 15 -3.42 -24.66 -5.37
C GLY A 15 -3.93 -23.66 -4.33
N CYS A 16 -3.89 -23.96 -3.03
CA CYS A 16 -4.31 -23.02 -1.98
C CYS A 16 -3.12 -22.32 -1.33
N PHE A 17 -2.42 -21.48 -2.10
CA PHE A 17 -1.47 -20.53 -1.52
C PHE A 17 -2.27 -19.42 -0.84
N PRO A 18 -2.19 -19.21 0.48
CA PRO A 18 -2.94 -18.14 1.14
C PRO A 18 -2.50 -16.79 0.56
N SER A 19 -3.48 -15.96 0.20
CA SER A 19 -3.25 -14.67 -0.48
C SER A 19 -2.23 -13.76 0.25
N ARG A 20 -2.20 -13.81 1.57
CA ARG A 20 -1.20 -13.08 2.39
C ARG A 20 0.24 -13.54 2.12
N MET A 21 0.48 -14.85 1.99
CA MET A 21 1.83 -15.36 1.67
C MET A 21 2.27 -14.95 0.27
N ALA A 22 1.35 -14.83 -0.69
CA ALA A 22 1.66 -14.31 -2.01
C ALA A 22 2.07 -12.83 -1.95
N VAL A 23 1.42 -12.02 -1.13
CA VAL A 23 1.80 -10.62 -0.89
C VAL A 23 3.19 -10.56 -0.26
N GLU A 24 3.43 -11.30 0.82
CA GLU A 24 4.73 -11.32 1.52
C GLU A 24 5.88 -11.73 0.58
N ALA A 25 5.68 -12.74 -0.25
CA ALA A 25 6.69 -13.17 -1.23
C ALA A 25 6.97 -12.11 -2.31
N SER A 26 6.00 -11.23 -2.59
CA SER A 26 6.13 -10.16 -3.59
C SER A 26 6.64 -8.84 -2.99
N LEU A 27 6.61 -8.69 -1.66
CA LEU A 27 6.90 -7.40 -1.00
C LEU A 27 8.30 -6.87 -1.34
N SER A 28 9.34 -7.71 -1.36
CA SER A 28 10.69 -7.27 -1.66
C SER A 28 10.83 -6.66 -3.07
N LEU A 29 10.11 -7.20 -4.04
CA LEU A 29 10.06 -6.64 -5.39
C LEU A 29 9.30 -5.31 -5.41
N VAL A 30 8.18 -5.25 -4.69
CA VAL A 30 7.35 -4.06 -4.59
C VAL A 30 8.08 -2.95 -3.83
N GLU A 31 8.82 -3.27 -2.78
CA GLU A 31 9.70 -2.34 -2.06
C GLU A 31 10.74 -1.74 -3.01
N SER A 32 11.41 -2.57 -3.79
CA SER A 32 12.40 -2.11 -4.78
C SER A 32 11.77 -1.19 -5.83
N GLN A 33 10.54 -1.48 -6.26
CA GLN A 33 9.80 -0.65 -7.20
C GLN A 33 9.39 0.70 -6.59
N VAL A 34 8.95 0.72 -5.34
CA VAL A 34 8.64 1.98 -4.62
C VAL A 34 9.89 2.81 -4.44
N MET A 35 11.02 2.21 -4.07
CA MET A 35 12.30 2.91 -3.96
C MET A 35 12.73 3.53 -5.31
N ALA A 36 12.67 2.77 -6.39
CA ALA A 36 12.99 3.27 -7.73
C ALA A 36 12.10 4.47 -8.12
N MET A 37 10.83 4.46 -7.69
CA MET A 37 9.91 5.56 -7.93
C MET A 37 10.25 6.81 -7.09
N GLN A 38 10.72 6.63 -5.85
CA GLN A 38 11.15 7.74 -4.98
C GLN A 38 12.48 8.36 -5.46
N GLU A 39 13.31 7.61 -6.17
CA GLU A 39 14.57 8.06 -6.76
C GLU A 39 14.40 8.71 -8.13
N GLU A 40 13.18 8.67 -8.72
CA GLU A 40 12.93 9.23 -10.05
C GLU A 40 13.15 10.75 -10.07
N ARG A 41 13.96 11.20 -11.01
CA ARG A 41 14.37 12.61 -11.16
C ARG A 41 13.65 13.33 -12.30
N ASP A 42 13.07 12.60 -13.23
CA ASP A 42 12.25 13.16 -14.29
C ASP A 42 10.82 13.38 -13.79
N PRO A 43 10.38 14.63 -13.59
CA PRO A 43 9.05 14.90 -13.07
C PRO A 43 7.93 14.45 -14.01
N VAL A 44 8.15 14.43 -15.32
CA VAL A 44 7.16 13.97 -16.29
C VAL A 44 6.98 12.46 -16.21
N LEU A 45 8.08 11.73 -16.08
CA LEU A 45 8.03 10.28 -15.89
C LEU A 45 7.40 9.92 -14.55
N ALA A 46 7.74 10.62 -13.47
CA ALA A 46 7.14 10.45 -12.15
C ALA A 46 5.63 10.69 -12.19
N GLU A 47 5.17 11.78 -12.80
CA GLU A 47 3.74 12.11 -12.92
C GLU A 47 2.95 11.00 -13.62
N GLN A 48 3.51 10.41 -14.66
CA GLN A 48 2.86 9.34 -15.45
C GLN A 48 2.88 7.99 -14.75
N ALA A 49 3.94 7.67 -14.01
CA ALA A 49 4.15 6.35 -13.44
C ALA A 49 3.54 6.17 -12.04
N ILE A 50 3.53 7.22 -11.20
CA ILE A 50 3.02 7.15 -9.81
C ILE A 50 1.58 6.65 -9.75
N PRO A 51 0.62 7.11 -10.57
CA PRO A 51 -0.77 6.63 -10.47
C PRO A 51 -0.92 5.13 -10.68
N ALA A 52 -0.17 4.54 -11.61
CA ALA A 52 -0.18 3.10 -11.86
C ALA A 52 0.38 2.31 -10.65
N ASN A 53 1.46 2.81 -10.05
CA ASN A 53 2.05 2.26 -8.84
C ASN A 53 1.07 2.28 -7.66
N LEU A 54 0.38 3.40 -7.43
CA LEU A 54 -0.63 3.52 -6.39
C LEU A 54 -1.77 2.51 -6.59
N LYS A 55 -2.21 2.30 -7.84
CA LYS A 55 -3.25 1.30 -8.14
C LYS A 55 -2.78 -0.12 -7.90
N MET A 56 -1.52 -0.43 -8.17
CA MET A 56 -0.92 -1.73 -7.86
C MET A 56 -0.88 -1.95 -6.35
N LEU A 57 -0.41 -0.99 -5.56
CA LEU A 57 -0.39 -1.07 -4.09
C LEU A 57 -1.79 -1.26 -3.51
N GLU A 58 -2.81 -0.59 -4.06
CA GLU A 58 -4.20 -0.81 -3.66
C GLU A 58 -4.69 -2.22 -3.99
N GLY A 59 -4.23 -2.80 -5.10
CA GLY A 59 -4.50 -4.19 -5.45
C GLY A 59 -3.92 -5.16 -4.43
N LEU A 60 -2.67 -4.95 -4.01
CA LEU A 60 -2.02 -5.74 -2.97
C LEU A 60 -2.70 -5.57 -1.60
N LEU A 61 -3.11 -4.34 -1.26
CA LEU A 61 -3.83 -4.07 -0.02
C LEU A 61 -5.17 -4.84 0.07
N LYS A 62 -5.82 -5.17 -1.05
CA LYS A 62 -7.02 -6.02 -1.04
C LYS A 62 -6.73 -7.46 -0.61
N GLN A 63 -5.51 -7.94 -0.86
CA GLN A 63 -5.09 -9.28 -0.47
C GLN A 63 -4.63 -9.34 1.00
N ASP A 64 -4.03 -8.24 1.50
CA ASP A 64 -3.61 -8.08 2.89
C ASP A 64 -4.05 -6.70 3.43
N PRO A 65 -5.33 -6.56 3.86
CA PRO A 65 -5.93 -5.28 4.23
C PRO A 65 -5.32 -4.60 5.46
N GLU A 66 -4.55 -5.32 6.26
CA GLU A 66 -3.91 -4.81 7.49
C GLU A 66 -2.40 -4.56 7.31
N ASN A 67 -1.88 -4.67 6.11
CA ASN A 67 -0.48 -4.42 5.83
C ASN A 67 -0.14 -2.93 6.02
N THR A 68 0.50 -2.62 7.14
CA THR A 68 0.81 -1.23 7.50
C THR A 68 1.83 -0.59 6.59
N TRP A 69 2.77 -1.38 6.02
CA TRP A 69 3.74 -0.87 5.05
C TRP A 69 3.04 -0.38 3.77
N ILE A 70 2.13 -1.18 3.22
CA ILE A 70 1.35 -0.79 2.03
C ILE A 70 0.47 0.44 2.33
N LEU A 71 -0.17 0.48 3.50
CA LEU A 71 -1.01 1.60 3.92
C LEU A 71 -0.22 2.92 4.02
N VAL A 72 0.99 2.88 4.58
CA VAL A 72 1.85 4.06 4.69
C VAL A 72 2.29 4.53 3.31
N ASN A 73 2.77 3.63 2.44
CA ASN A 73 3.19 3.99 1.08
C ASN A 73 2.03 4.55 0.23
N LEU A 74 0.81 4.05 0.42
CA LEU A 74 -0.38 4.64 -0.22
C LEU A 74 -0.69 6.04 0.31
N ALA A 75 -0.56 6.26 1.62
CA ALA A 75 -0.77 7.56 2.22
C ALA A 75 0.24 8.60 1.68
N GLU A 76 1.51 8.26 1.71
CA GLU A 76 2.60 9.10 1.19
C GLU A 76 2.46 9.36 -0.31
N GLY A 77 2.19 8.31 -1.08
CA GLY A 77 2.10 8.40 -2.53
C GLY A 77 0.90 9.23 -3.01
N PHE A 78 -0.30 9.08 -2.40
CA PHE A 78 -1.45 9.91 -2.75
C PHE A 78 -1.24 11.38 -2.35
N CYS A 79 -0.68 11.64 -1.17
CA CYS A 79 -0.38 13.01 -0.73
C CYS A 79 0.75 13.64 -1.57
N GLY A 80 1.83 12.90 -1.81
CA GLY A 80 2.95 13.37 -2.63
C GLY A 80 2.55 13.68 -4.06
N TYR A 81 1.75 12.80 -4.69
CA TYR A 81 1.25 13.04 -6.04
C TYR A 81 0.33 14.27 -6.12
N ALA A 82 -0.58 14.42 -5.14
CA ALA A 82 -1.46 15.58 -5.08
C ALA A 82 -0.67 16.89 -4.94
N PHE A 83 0.32 16.90 -4.06
CA PHE A 83 1.19 18.05 -3.81
C PHE A 83 2.04 18.41 -5.03
N SER A 84 2.72 17.42 -5.61
CA SER A 84 3.71 17.68 -6.67
C SER A 84 3.10 18.03 -8.02
N PHE A 85 1.90 17.54 -8.32
CA PHE A 85 1.38 17.60 -9.70
C PHE A 85 -0.01 18.22 -9.83
N LEU A 86 -0.80 18.30 -8.76
CA LEU A 86 -2.21 18.69 -8.87
C LEU A 86 -2.60 19.92 -8.06
N GLU A 87 -1.88 20.26 -6.98
CA GLU A 87 -2.32 21.26 -6.03
C GLU A 87 -2.61 22.61 -6.69
N ASP A 88 -1.73 23.05 -7.59
CA ASP A 88 -1.85 24.33 -8.28
C ASP A 88 -2.77 24.30 -9.50
N THR A 89 -2.94 23.15 -10.14
CA THR A 89 -3.64 23.02 -11.43
C THR A 89 -5.04 22.43 -11.28
N GLU A 90 -5.23 21.48 -10.36
CA GLU A 90 -6.48 20.75 -10.13
C GLU A 90 -6.81 20.65 -8.62
N PRO A 91 -7.03 21.78 -7.89
CA PRO A 91 -7.12 21.78 -6.42
C PRO A 91 -8.23 20.89 -5.86
N GLN A 92 -9.37 20.73 -6.54
CA GLN A 92 -10.45 19.85 -6.10
C GLN A 92 -10.04 18.38 -6.16
N ARG A 93 -9.30 18.00 -7.21
CA ARG A 93 -8.75 16.65 -7.37
C ARG A 93 -7.65 16.39 -6.35
N ALA A 94 -6.77 17.37 -6.13
CA ALA A 94 -5.74 17.32 -5.08
C ALA A 94 -6.37 17.09 -3.70
N SER A 95 -7.40 17.87 -3.34
CA SER A 95 -8.14 17.71 -2.08
C SER A 95 -8.72 16.29 -1.91
N SER A 96 -9.26 15.71 -2.98
CA SER A 96 -9.78 14.34 -2.96
C SER A 96 -8.68 13.29 -2.71
N LEU A 97 -7.50 13.48 -3.30
CA LEU A 97 -6.35 12.59 -3.10
C LEU A 97 -5.73 12.75 -1.71
N TYR A 98 -5.66 13.98 -1.17
CA TYR A 98 -5.27 14.21 0.23
C TYR A 98 -6.20 13.49 1.20
N ALA A 99 -7.52 13.58 0.99
CA ALA A 99 -8.49 12.85 1.81
C ALA A 99 -8.24 11.33 1.75
N ARG A 100 -7.94 10.80 0.57
CA ARG A 100 -7.62 9.37 0.38
C ARG A 100 -6.31 8.97 1.08
N GLY A 101 -5.26 9.77 0.95
CA GLY A 101 -3.99 9.55 1.66
C GLY A 101 -4.18 9.58 3.18
N ARG A 102 -4.92 10.58 3.70
CA ARG A 102 -5.30 10.65 5.11
C ARG A 102 -6.00 9.38 5.59
N ASP A 103 -6.95 8.85 4.82
CA ASP A 103 -7.72 7.67 5.23
C ASP A 103 -6.83 6.42 5.33
N TYR A 104 -5.84 6.27 4.44
CA TYR A 104 -4.82 5.21 4.55
C TYR A 104 -3.90 5.39 5.77
N ALA A 105 -3.44 6.62 6.03
CA ALA A 105 -2.63 6.94 7.21
C ALA A 105 -3.38 6.63 8.52
N MET A 106 -4.65 7.00 8.59
CA MET A 106 -5.50 6.70 9.74
C MET A 106 -5.66 5.20 9.96
N ARG A 107 -5.88 4.41 8.91
CA ARG A 107 -5.95 2.94 9.01
C ARG A 107 -4.64 2.36 9.55
N ALA A 108 -3.49 2.78 9.01
CA ALA A 108 -2.18 2.34 9.49
C ALA A 108 -1.98 2.67 10.97
N THR A 109 -2.35 3.88 11.39
CA THR A 109 -2.26 4.32 12.78
C THR A 109 -3.14 3.48 13.71
N ILE A 110 -4.38 3.22 13.32
CA ILE A 110 -5.31 2.38 14.09
C ILE A 110 -4.74 0.97 14.29
N ILE A 111 -4.21 0.35 13.22
CA ILE A 111 -3.62 -0.99 13.28
C ILE A 111 -2.41 -1.01 14.22
N ARG A 112 -1.51 -0.03 14.11
CA ARG A 112 -0.28 0.05 14.92
C ARG A 112 -0.54 0.35 16.39
N THR A 113 -1.54 1.20 16.69
CA THR A 113 -1.81 1.68 18.06
C THR A 113 -2.93 0.91 18.76
N GLY A 114 -3.73 0.12 18.03
CA GLY A 114 -4.94 -0.54 18.52
C GLY A 114 -6.06 0.45 18.91
N ARG A 115 -5.94 1.73 18.56
CA ARG A 115 -6.86 2.79 18.99
C ARG A 115 -7.70 3.30 17.82
N LYS A 116 -9.02 3.24 17.99
CA LYS A 116 -9.98 3.75 17.00
C LYS A 116 -10.11 5.28 17.00
N LYS A 117 -9.66 5.97 18.07
CA LYS A 117 -9.74 7.44 18.22
C LYS A 117 -8.35 8.00 18.49
N TRP A 118 -7.66 8.40 17.45
CA TRP A 118 -6.37 9.10 17.53
C TRP A 118 -6.48 10.47 18.23
N GLN A 119 -7.69 11.10 18.21
CA GLN A 119 -7.99 12.37 18.89
C GLN A 119 -7.87 12.28 20.42
N ASP A 120 -7.99 11.09 20.98
CA ASP A 120 -7.90 10.85 22.42
C ASP A 120 -6.44 10.62 22.89
N LEU A 121 -5.46 10.68 21.98
CA LEU A 121 -4.05 10.55 22.31
C LEU A 121 -3.51 11.85 22.91
N SER A 122 -2.92 11.79 24.10
CA SER A 122 -2.11 12.87 24.64
C SER A 122 -0.84 13.10 23.78
N LEU A 123 -0.26 14.30 23.80
CA LEU A 123 0.99 14.62 23.09
C LEU A 123 2.12 13.63 23.42
N LYS A 124 2.17 13.15 24.67
CA LYS A 124 3.16 12.18 25.14
C LYS A 124 2.96 10.79 24.53
N GLU A 125 1.73 10.43 24.19
CA GLU A 125 1.41 9.17 23.52
C GLU A 125 1.67 9.25 22.02
N TRP A 126 1.45 10.43 21.43
CA TRP A 126 1.82 10.73 20.04
C TRP A 126 3.34 10.58 19.81
N SER A 127 4.16 11.17 20.69
CA SER A 127 5.63 11.10 20.57
C SER A 127 6.22 9.69 20.74
N ARG A 128 5.44 8.73 21.24
CA ARG A 128 5.85 7.32 21.38
C ARG A 128 5.36 6.44 20.23
N ALA A 129 4.39 6.93 19.45
CA ALA A 129 3.77 6.19 18.34
C ALA A 129 4.44 6.48 16.98
N LEU A 130 5.27 7.54 16.92
CA LEU A 130 6.15 7.90 15.80
C LEU A 130 7.53 7.29 15.97
#